data_27f0f97be3ec1b3643f0365df1fecdc4
#
_entry.id   27f0f97be3ec1b3643f0365df1fecdc4
#
_cell.length_a   1.000
_cell.length_b   1.000
_cell.length_c   1.000
_cell.angle_alpha   90.00
_cell.angle_beta   90.00
_cell.angle_gamma   90.00
#
_symmetry.space_group_name_H-M   'P 1'
#
loop_
_entity.id
_entity.type
_entity.pdbx_description
1 polymer ?
#
loop_
_entity_poly.entity_id
_entity_poly.type
_entity_poly.pdbx_seq_one_letter_code
_entity_poly.pdbx_strand_id
1 'polypeptide(L)' 'MHKGRIKKVIRDRGFGFISDTDGRELFFHRSGVLDNKFDSLNEDQDVTFDVENSQKGPRAINVTTAT' A
#
# COMPACT_ATOMS: atom_id res chain seq x y z
N MET A 1 1.83 5.12 -12.10
CA MET A 1 2.25 4.15 -11.08
C MET A 1 3.26 4.80 -10.16
N HIS A 2 3.02 4.71 -8.87
CA HIS A 2 3.86 5.34 -7.85
C HIS A 2 4.73 4.29 -7.17
N LYS A 3 5.84 4.71 -6.61
CA LYS A 3 6.72 3.85 -5.83
C LYS A 3 6.73 4.30 -4.39
N GLY A 4 6.85 3.35 -3.49
CA GLY A 4 6.95 3.65 -2.08
C GLY A 4 7.40 2.43 -1.30
N ARG A 5 7.31 2.54 0.02
CA ARG A 5 7.66 1.45 0.92
C ARG A 5 6.53 1.20 1.89
N ILE A 6 6.36 -0.04 2.26
CA ILE A 6 5.40 -0.41 3.29
C ILE A 6 5.91 0.15 4.61
N LYS A 7 5.10 0.97 5.26
CA LYS A 7 5.42 1.49 6.58
C LYS A 7 4.87 0.59 7.67
N LYS A 8 3.65 0.09 7.47
CA LYS A 8 3.00 -0.76 8.46
C LYS A 8 1.99 -1.66 7.79
N VAL A 9 1.88 -2.89 8.26
CA VAL A 9 0.87 -3.85 7.81
C VAL A 9 0.14 -4.38 9.03
N ILE A 10 -1.17 -4.24 9.02
CA ILE A 10 -2.03 -4.75 10.11
C ILE A 10 -2.85 -5.89 9.52
N ARG A 11 -2.29 -7.08 9.58
CA ARG A 11 -2.88 -8.25 8.94
C ARG A 11 -4.23 -8.63 9.52
N ASP A 12 -4.38 -8.47 10.82
CA ASP A 12 -5.62 -8.82 11.51
C ASP A 12 -6.80 -8.01 11.01
N ARG A 13 -6.54 -6.79 10.59
CA ARG A 13 -7.58 -5.89 10.11
C ARG A 13 -7.61 -5.75 8.60
N GLY A 14 -6.62 -6.29 7.91
CA GLY A 14 -6.58 -6.31 6.46
C GLY A 14 -6.23 -4.97 5.82
N PHE A 15 -5.42 -4.15 6.48
CA PHE A 15 -4.99 -2.87 5.90
C PHE A 15 -3.58 -2.53 6.34
N GLY A 16 -3.06 -1.45 5.80
CA GLY A 16 -1.73 -0.97 6.16
C GLY A 16 -1.49 0.42 5.61
N PHE A 17 -0.26 0.87 5.75
CA PHE A 17 0.17 2.19 5.30
C PHE A 17 1.43 2.06 4.46
N ILE A 18 1.49 2.87 3.41
CA ILE A 18 2.63 2.96 2.51
C ILE A 18 3.19 4.37 2.62
N SER A 19 4.51 4.46 2.73
CA SER A 19 5.21 5.75 2.65
C SER A 19 5.58 6.00 1.19
N ASP A 20 5.03 7.05 0.62
CA ASP A 20 5.34 7.49 -0.73
C ASP A 20 6.75 8.11 -0.77
N THR A 21 7.33 8.20 -1.95
CA THR A 21 8.62 8.85 -2.13
C THR A 21 8.60 10.33 -1.73
N ASP A 22 7.43 10.95 -1.74
CA ASP A 22 7.26 12.34 -1.29
C ASP A 22 7.13 12.47 0.23
N GLY A 23 7.20 11.36 0.96
CA GLY A 23 7.07 11.38 2.41
C GLY A 23 5.63 11.32 2.91
N ARG A 24 4.68 11.13 2.03
CA ARG A 24 3.27 11.01 2.43
C ARG A 24 2.95 9.59 2.85
N GLU A 25 2.06 9.45 3.82
CA GLU A 25 1.51 8.16 4.17
C GLU A 25 0.20 7.96 3.44
N LEU A 26 0.07 6.80 2.80
CA LEU A 26 -1.15 6.42 2.11
C LEU A 26 -1.71 5.15 2.73
N PHE A 27 -3.00 5.15 2.97
CA PHE A 27 -3.72 3.97 3.45
C PHE A 27 -3.90 3.00 2.28
N PHE A 28 -3.78 1.71 2.55
CA PHE A 28 -4.18 0.69 1.58
C PHE A 28 -4.90 -0.44 2.30
N HIS A 29 -5.86 -1.03 1.61
CA HIS A 29 -6.63 -2.16 2.10
C HIS A 29 -6.21 -3.41 1.33
N ARG A 30 -6.37 -4.58 1.95
CA ARG A 30 -5.98 -5.82 1.28
C ARG A 30 -6.68 -6.01 -0.07
N SER A 31 -7.90 -5.49 -0.22
CA SER A 31 -8.62 -5.56 -1.49
C SER A 31 -7.94 -4.73 -2.59
N GLY A 32 -7.09 -3.79 -2.21
CA GLY A 32 -6.31 -2.99 -3.15
C GLY A 32 -4.95 -3.57 -3.48
N VAL A 33 -4.62 -4.75 -2.96
CA VAL A 33 -3.35 -5.42 -3.24
C VAL A 33 -3.57 -6.46 -4.33
N LEU A 34 -2.74 -6.41 -5.37
CA LEU A 34 -2.87 -7.31 -6.50
C LEU A 34 -2.41 -8.72 -6.15
N ASP A 35 -2.99 -9.70 -6.83
CA ASP A 35 -2.58 -11.10 -6.77
C ASP A 35 -2.64 -11.71 -5.37
N ASN A 36 -3.50 -11.19 -4.51
CA ASN A 36 -3.65 -11.69 -3.14
C ASN A 36 -2.35 -11.71 -2.36
N LYS A 37 -1.46 -10.76 -2.64
CA LYS A 37 -0.14 -10.73 -2.00
C LYS A 37 -0.12 -9.99 -0.67
N PHE A 38 -1.27 -9.59 -0.17
CA PHE A 38 -1.33 -8.83 1.09
C PHE A 38 -0.58 -9.55 2.23
N ASP A 39 -0.77 -10.85 2.36
CA ASP A 39 -0.13 -11.62 3.42
C ASP A 39 1.37 -11.77 3.25
N SER A 40 1.87 -11.49 2.05
CA SER A 40 3.31 -11.55 1.75
C SER A 40 4.01 -10.22 1.93
N LEU A 41 3.28 -9.15 2.20
CA LEU A 41 3.87 -7.83 2.36
C LEU A 41 4.52 -7.70 3.72
N ASN A 42 5.69 -7.08 3.74
CA ASN A 42 6.46 -6.85 4.96
C ASN A 42 6.75 -5.37 5.10
N GLU A 43 7.02 -4.95 6.34
CA GLU A 43 7.44 -3.57 6.60
C GLU A 43 8.77 -3.30 5.87
N ASP A 44 8.92 -2.07 5.40
CA ASP A 44 10.09 -1.59 4.64
C ASP A 44 10.26 -2.23 3.26
N GLN A 45 9.27 -2.99 2.81
CA GLN A 45 9.33 -3.58 1.47
C GLN A 45 8.98 -2.55 0.41
N ASP A 46 9.72 -2.55 -0.69
CA ASP A 46 9.44 -1.66 -1.82
C ASP A 46 8.22 -2.17 -2.58
N VAL A 47 7.33 -1.25 -2.90
CA VAL A 47 6.10 -1.56 -3.62
C VAL A 47 5.81 -0.50 -4.68
N THR A 48 4.99 -0.88 -5.65
CA THR A 48 4.42 0.07 -6.59
C THR A 48 2.90 0.06 -6.41
N PHE A 49 2.27 1.18 -6.69
CA PHE A 49 0.84 1.34 -6.47
C PHE A 49 0.30 2.51 -7.28
N ASP A 50 -1.01 2.59 -7.37
CA ASP A 50 -1.70 3.76 -7.91
C ASP A 50 -2.40 4.49 -6.76
N VAL A 51 -2.66 5.77 -6.96
CA VAL A 51 -3.34 6.58 -5.96
C VAL A 51 -4.75 6.85 -6.41
N GLU A 52 -5.70 6.61 -5.53
CA GLU A 52 -7.11 6.90 -5.76
C GLU A 52 -7.57 7.89 -4.70
N ASN A 53 -8.26 8.94 -5.12
CA ASN A 53 -8.87 9.87 -4.18
C ASN A 53 -10.19 9.31 -3.71
N SER A 54 -10.37 9.27 -2.40
CA SER A 54 -11.62 8.82 -1.78
C SER A 54 -12.14 9.91 -0.85
N GLN A 55 -13.35 9.70 -0.33
CA GLN A 55 -13.95 10.65 0.60
C GLN A 55 -13.11 10.84 1.87
N LYS A 56 -12.32 9.84 2.22
CA LYS A 56 -11.44 9.89 3.41
C LYS A 56 -10.04 10.35 3.07
N GLY A 57 -9.80 10.77 1.82
CA GLY A 57 -8.49 11.20 1.37
C GLY A 57 -7.87 10.20 0.38
N PRO A 58 -6.63 10.44 -0.03
CA PRO A 58 -5.98 9.54 -0.97
C PRO A 58 -5.67 8.18 -0.35
N ARG A 59 -5.78 7.14 -1.17
CA ARG A 59 -5.42 5.79 -0.75
C ARG A 59 -4.67 5.09 -1.89
N ALA A 60 -3.87 4.10 -1.53
CA ALA A 60 -3.14 3.32 -2.51
C ALA A 60 -3.99 2.14 -2.98
N ILE A 61 -3.99 1.90 -4.28
CA ILE A 61 -4.67 0.77 -4.90
C ILE A 61 -3.70 0.10 -5.86
N ASN A 62 -4.07 -1.09 -6.34
CA ASN A 62 -3.24 -1.87 -7.24
C ASN A 62 -1.81 -2.04 -6.70
N VAL A 63 -1.71 -2.28 -5.40
CA VAL A 63 -0.42 -2.42 -4.73
C VAL A 63 0.21 -3.74 -5.10
N THR A 64 1.46 -3.69 -5.52
CA THR A 64 2.22 -4.90 -5.82
C THR A 64 3.68 -4.69 -5.43
N THR A 65 4.41 -5.78 -5.27
CA THR A 65 5.82 -5.68 -4.94
C THR A 65 6.60 -5.10 -6.13
N ALA A 66 7.65 -4.35 -5.82
CA ALA A 66 8.43 -3.66 -6.85
C ALA A 66 9.44 -4.57 -7.57
N THR A 67 9.54 -5.80 -7.17
CA THR A 67 10.48 -6.75 -7.79
C THR A 67 9.77 -7.75 -8.66
#